data_2ee7baa80fe2f6d7ff8618d156777e0a
#
_entry.id   2ee7baa80fe2f6d7ff8618d156777e0a
#
_cell.length_a   1.000
_cell.length_b   1.000
_cell.length_c   1.000
_cell.angle_alpha   90.00
_cell.angle_beta   90.00
_cell.angle_gamma   90.00
#
_symmetry.space_group_name_H-M   'P 1'
#
loop_
_entity.id
_entity.type
_entity.pdbx_description
1 polymer ?
#
loop_
_entity_poly.entity_id
_entity_poly.type
_entity_poly.pdbx_seq_one_letter_code
_entity_poly.pdbx_strand_id
1 'polypeptide(L)'
;MNYDSRIETQTAEHGADAVAINPLLDGGDEDRASRKRLWLIGAAVLVAMIAIYWLSHRGAANADADAKAQVPLVSVITPGTTTIQGEINASGSLAARRELPIGVPGEGGQVTAVLVEPGQWVGAGQVLAVIDRSVQVQQQASQGAQIQVTRANAELAQANLDRALKLVDKGFVSKADIDRLRATRDAAAAQVRVAGAQLGVLQAQTRRLNIVAPAAGLVLERKVEPGQVVGPGSGVLFRMAKGGEMEMKALLGEVDLAKISQGISASVTPVGASTSFAGQVWQVSPVVDPVTRQGTARIALAYSPELRPGGFANAVIKAGTVVAPMLPESAVLSDAKGSYVYVIGKGNKVERREIKPGLVTDKGTAIIGGLTGGERIVARSGAFLAPGQE
;
A
#
# COMPACT_ATOMS: atom_id res chain seq x y z
N MET A 1 40.78 21.41 10.33
CA MET A 1 40.63 22.83 9.96
C MET A 1 39.52 23.40 10.82
N ASN A 2 39.96 24.16 11.85
CA ASN A 2 39.13 24.86 12.84
C ASN A 2 38.41 26.04 12.19
N TYR A 3 37.20 26.31 12.57
CA TYR A 3 36.71 27.67 12.76
C TYR A 3 35.75 27.70 13.94
N ASP A 4 36.27 28.27 15.00
CA ASP A 4 35.62 28.81 16.19
C ASP A 4 35.05 30.18 15.83
N SER A 5 33.90 30.57 16.30
CA SER A 5 33.50 31.96 16.51
C SER A 5 32.49 32.11 17.62
N ARG A 6 33.05 32.47 18.78
CA ARG A 6 32.41 33.19 19.89
C ARG A 6 31.72 34.46 19.39
N ILE A 7 30.61 34.81 19.95
CA ILE A 7 30.12 36.20 20.07
C ILE A 7 29.70 36.45 21.51
N GLU A 8 30.24 37.52 22.00
CA GLU A 8 30.26 38.03 23.37
C GLU A 8 28.94 38.65 23.80
N THR A 9 28.71 38.55 25.10
CA THR A 9 27.85 39.36 25.93
C THR A 9 28.32 40.81 25.99
N GLN A 10 27.41 41.76 25.92
CA GLN A 10 27.64 43.14 26.40
C GLN A 10 26.52 43.55 27.37
N THR A 11 26.91 43.61 28.61
CA THR A 11 26.34 44.41 29.70
C THR A 11 26.63 45.89 29.47
N ALA A 12 25.66 46.74 29.75
CA ALA A 12 25.89 48.17 30.04
C ALA A 12 25.00 48.61 31.20
N GLU A 13 25.69 48.86 32.32
CA GLU A 13 25.28 49.71 33.45
C GLU A 13 25.29 51.19 33.02
N HIS A 14 24.43 51.98 33.65
CA HIS A 14 24.63 53.38 34.08
C HIS A 14 23.26 53.86 34.62
N GLY A 15 23.08 54.49 35.72
CA GLY A 15 23.90 55.27 36.61
C GLY A 15 22.96 56.16 37.39
N ALA A 16 23.19 56.24 38.66
CA ALA A 16 22.48 57.04 39.63
C ALA A 16 22.54 58.53 39.31
N ASP A 17 21.51 59.27 39.77
CA ASP A 17 21.82 60.53 40.46
C ASP A 17 20.66 60.98 41.37
N ALA A 18 21.03 61.17 42.61
CA ALA A 18 20.25 61.75 43.68
C ALA A 18 20.45 63.28 43.69
N VAL A 19 19.36 64.04 43.98
CA VAL A 19 19.53 65.39 44.57
C VAL A 19 18.46 65.59 45.58
N ALA A 20 18.94 65.72 46.81
CA ALA A 20 18.24 66.29 47.96
C ALA A 20 18.31 67.79 47.97
N ILE A 21 17.30 68.47 48.44
CA ILE A 21 17.43 69.75 49.15
C ILE A 21 16.20 69.99 50.05
N ASN A 22 16.47 70.08 51.32
CA ASN A 22 15.75 70.72 52.37
C ASN A 22 16.27 72.22 52.45
N PRO A 23 15.86 73.17 53.31
CA PRO A 23 14.80 73.27 54.30
C PRO A 23 14.22 74.70 54.46
N LEU A 24 13.60 74.92 55.60
CA LEU A 24 13.44 76.14 56.35
C LEU A 24 12.05 76.79 56.36
N LEU A 25 11.50 76.77 57.57
CA LEU A 25 11.23 77.78 58.64
C LEU A 25 10.10 78.76 58.30
N ASP A 26 9.17 78.99 59.11
CA ASP A 26 9.07 79.53 60.45
C ASP A 26 7.64 80.07 60.65
N GLY A 27 7.20 79.98 61.84
CA GLY A 27 6.60 81.04 62.61
C GLY A 27 5.08 81.30 62.59
N GLY A 28 4.53 81.18 63.71
CA GLY A 28 3.46 82.08 64.07
C GLY A 28 2.25 81.46 64.78
N ASP A 29 2.26 81.68 66.09
CA ASP A 29 1.19 81.46 67.03
C ASP A 29 -0.16 82.15 66.67
N GLU A 30 -1.14 81.65 67.43
CA GLU A 30 -2.47 82.19 67.72
C GLU A 30 -3.66 81.52 67.02
N ASP A 31 -4.38 80.65 67.66
CA ASP A 31 -5.59 81.00 68.42
C ASP A 31 -6.32 79.75 69.03
N ARG A 32 -6.47 79.77 70.29
CA ARG A 32 -7.12 78.77 71.14
C ARG A 32 -8.65 78.72 71.07
N ALA A 33 -9.30 79.31 70.09
CA ALA A 33 -10.78 79.41 70.09
C ALA A 33 -11.51 78.47 69.04
N SER A 34 -10.84 77.76 68.16
CA SER A 34 -11.52 76.95 67.14
C SER A 34 -11.52 75.42 67.37
N ARG A 35 -10.81 74.93 68.38
CA ARG A 35 -10.68 73.49 68.66
C ARG A 35 -11.98 72.76 69.06
N LYS A 36 -12.96 73.46 69.67
CA LYS A 36 -14.24 72.82 70.03
C LYS A 36 -15.17 72.60 68.78
N ARG A 37 -15.10 73.45 67.77
CA ARG A 37 -15.91 73.32 66.57
C ARG A 37 -15.35 72.25 65.59
N LEU A 38 -14.01 72.06 65.53
CA LEU A 38 -13.41 70.98 64.77
C LEU A 38 -13.71 69.59 65.32
N TRP A 39 -13.81 69.45 66.66
CA TRP A 39 -14.18 68.17 67.27
C TRP A 39 -15.63 67.76 66.97
N LEU A 40 -16.54 68.71 66.91
CA LEU A 40 -17.95 68.48 66.60
C LEU A 40 -18.09 68.10 65.06
N ILE A 41 -17.33 68.73 64.20
CA ILE A 41 -17.33 68.38 62.75
C ILE A 41 -16.68 67.05 62.55
N GLY A 42 -15.57 66.71 63.19
CA GLY A 42 -14.93 65.42 63.18
C GLY A 42 -15.85 64.30 63.70
N ALA A 43 -16.58 64.53 64.75
CA ALA A 43 -17.56 63.55 65.26
C ALA A 43 -18.75 63.36 64.31
N ALA A 44 -19.25 64.41 63.68
CA ALA A 44 -20.32 64.35 62.70
C ALA A 44 -19.90 63.61 61.44
N VAL A 45 -18.64 63.82 60.95
CA VAL A 45 -18.08 63.08 59.79
C VAL A 45 -17.85 61.59 60.11
N LEU A 46 -17.42 61.32 61.39
CA LEU A 46 -17.24 59.91 61.80
C LEU A 46 -18.59 59.18 61.90
N VAL A 47 -19.62 59.85 62.46
CA VAL A 47 -20.99 59.27 62.48
C VAL A 47 -21.56 59.10 61.06
N ALA A 48 -21.31 60.06 60.16
CA ALA A 48 -21.71 59.94 58.73
C ALA A 48 -20.98 58.79 58.02
N MET A 49 -19.67 58.63 58.25
CA MET A 49 -18.93 57.51 57.74
C MET A 49 -19.41 56.16 58.30
N ILE A 50 -19.67 56.06 59.53
CA ILE A 50 -20.23 54.84 60.15
C ILE A 50 -21.65 54.60 59.64
N ALA A 51 -22.46 55.60 59.40
CA ALA A 51 -23.77 55.44 58.78
C ALA A 51 -23.68 55.01 57.31
N ILE A 52 -22.78 55.60 56.57
CA ILE A 52 -22.52 55.19 55.20
C ILE A 52 -21.95 53.73 55.12
N TYR A 53 -21.02 53.40 56.01
CA TYR A 53 -20.52 52.05 56.16
C TYR A 53 -21.62 51.05 56.51
N TRP A 54 -22.51 51.41 57.39
CA TRP A 54 -23.63 50.58 57.81
C TRP A 54 -24.75 50.48 56.76
N LEU A 55 -25.00 51.55 56.00
CA LEU A 55 -25.90 51.49 54.82
C LEU A 55 -25.28 50.69 53.63
N SER A 56 -23.99 50.86 53.39
CA SER A 56 -23.32 50.10 52.32
C SER A 56 -23.23 48.60 52.63
N HIS A 57 -23.17 48.21 53.91
CA HIS A 57 -23.14 46.82 54.30
C HIS A 57 -24.52 46.18 54.49
N ARG A 58 -25.61 46.98 54.61
CA ARG A 58 -26.98 46.48 54.66
C ARG A 58 -27.49 46.08 53.21
N GLY A 59 -26.87 46.58 52.20
CA GLY A 59 -27.20 46.20 50.78
C GLY A 59 -26.59 44.88 50.29
N ALA A 60 -25.62 44.33 51.09
CA ALA A 60 -24.90 43.11 50.62
C ALA A 60 -25.50 41.79 51.15
N ALA A 61 -26.54 41.84 51.97
CA ALA A 61 -27.11 40.63 52.59
C ALA A 61 -28.27 39.99 51.81
N ASN A 62 -28.68 40.56 50.66
CA ASN A 62 -29.75 40.01 49.86
C ASN A 62 -29.34 39.71 48.37
N ALA A 63 -28.05 39.70 48.07
CA ALA A 63 -27.55 39.36 46.73
C ALA A 63 -27.30 37.84 46.51
N ASP A 64 -27.39 37.04 47.59
CA ASP A 64 -27.10 35.59 47.51
C ASP A 64 -28.35 34.70 47.43
N ALA A 65 -29.54 35.26 47.26
CA ALA A 65 -30.80 34.45 47.24
C ALA A 65 -31.36 34.22 45.81
N ASP A 66 -30.77 34.77 44.76
CA ASP A 66 -31.22 34.57 43.37
C ASP A 66 -30.10 34.19 42.38
N ALA A 67 -29.05 33.54 42.86
CA ALA A 67 -28.26 32.68 42.01
C ALA A 67 -29.12 31.43 41.68
N LYS A 68 -30.17 31.59 40.86
CA LYS A 68 -30.69 30.49 40.07
C LYS A 68 -29.50 29.89 39.39
N ALA A 69 -29.13 28.66 39.78
CA ALA A 69 -28.09 27.88 39.11
C ALA A 69 -28.34 28.02 37.60
N GLN A 70 -27.49 28.77 36.91
CA GLN A 70 -27.56 28.88 35.45
C GLN A 70 -27.37 27.47 34.94
N VAL A 71 -28.48 26.82 34.61
CA VAL A 71 -28.47 25.50 33.99
C VAL A 71 -27.69 25.68 32.70
N PRO A 72 -26.51 25.08 32.56
CA PRO A 72 -25.72 25.26 31.34
C PRO A 72 -26.46 24.71 30.16
N LEU A 73 -26.72 25.56 29.17
CA LEU A 73 -27.31 25.14 27.91
C LEU A 73 -26.30 24.27 27.17
N VAL A 74 -26.61 23.00 27.04
CA VAL A 74 -25.79 22.02 26.33
C VAL A 74 -26.45 21.56 25.04
N SER A 75 -25.66 21.41 24.00
CA SER A 75 -26.14 20.79 22.75
C SER A 75 -26.19 19.29 22.93
N VAL A 76 -27.36 18.69 22.67
CA VAL A 76 -27.59 17.26 22.78
C VAL A 76 -27.80 16.65 21.40
N ILE A 77 -27.17 15.52 21.14
CA ILE A 77 -27.34 14.73 19.91
C ILE A 77 -27.72 13.29 20.25
N THR A 78 -28.46 12.67 19.36
CA THR A 78 -28.68 11.22 19.36
C THR A 78 -27.95 10.68 18.13
N PRO A 79 -26.79 10.01 18.29
CA PRO A 79 -25.88 9.75 17.18
C PRO A 79 -26.41 8.75 16.14
N GLY A 80 -27.38 7.90 16.51
CA GLY A 80 -27.77 6.77 15.67
C GLY A 80 -26.60 5.78 15.49
N THR A 81 -26.79 4.78 14.62
CA THR A 81 -25.72 3.89 14.19
C THR A 81 -25.42 4.14 12.71
N THR A 82 -24.16 4.29 12.39
CA THR A 82 -23.70 4.50 11.01
C THR A 82 -22.71 3.42 10.63
N THR A 83 -22.80 2.97 9.38
CA THR A 83 -21.81 2.04 8.83
C THR A 83 -20.54 2.82 8.45
N ILE A 84 -19.45 2.53 9.12
CA ILE A 84 -18.18 3.19 8.92
C ILE A 84 -17.27 2.21 8.21
N GLN A 85 -16.74 2.61 7.07
CA GLN A 85 -15.74 1.85 6.34
C GLN A 85 -14.35 2.27 6.83
N GLY A 86 -13.61 1.33 7.38
CA GLY A 86 -12.20 1.54 7.72
C GLY A 86 -11.36 1.70 6.46
N GLU A 87 -10.40 2.59 6.48
CA GLU A 87 -9.42 2.76 5.42
C GLU A 87 -8.02 2.56 5.97
N ILE A 88 -7.22 1.79 5.26
CA ILE A 88 -5.81 1.57 5.57
C ILE A 88 -4.99 2.15 4.43
N ASN A 89 -4.15 3.11 4.75
CA ASN A 89 -3.20 3.69 3.80
C ASN A 89 -1.93 2.86 3.78
N ALA A 90 -1.47 2.50 2.59
CA ALA A 90 -0.26 1.72 2.38
C ALA A 90 0.54 2.31 1.22
N SER A 91 1.85 2.26 1.32
CA SER A 91 2.76 2.57 0.22
C SER A 91 3.40 1.28 -0.29
N GLY A 92 3.85 1.28 -1.53
CA GLY A 92 4.49 0.11 -2.11
C GLY A 92 4.94 0.31 -3.53
N SER A 93 5.36 -0.77 -4.18
CA SER A 93 5.86 -0.77 -5.55
C SER A 93 4.89 -1.42 -6.52
N LEU A 94 4.82 -0.87 -7.72
CA LEU A 94 4.12 -1.48 -8.86
C LEU A 94 4.97 -2.59 -9.45
N ALA A 95 4.34 -3.68 -9.87
CA ALA A 95 5.00 -4.81 -10.51
C ALA A 95 4.06 -5.47 -11.54
N ALA A 96 4.61 -6.28 -12.42
CA ALA A 96 3.79 -7.22 -13.17
C ALA A 96 3.30 -8.31 -12.22
N ARG A 97 2.01 -8.60 -12.25
CA ARG A 97 1.41 -9.64 -11.40
C ARG A 97 1.99 -11.03 -11.67
N ARG A 98 2.24 -11.31 -12.95
CA ARG A 98 2.89 -12.55 -13.42
C ARG A 98 3.99 -12.16 -14.39
N GLU A 99 5.19 -12.07 -13.86
CA GLU A 99 6.36 -11.79 -14.66
C GLU A 99 6.90 -13.08 -15.28
N LEU A 100 7.22 -13.02 -16.57
CA LEU A 100 7.80 -14.10 -17.33
C LEU A 100 9.23 -13.69 -17.74
N PRO A 101 10.25 -14.21 -17.05
CA PRO A 101 11.64 -14.07 -17.48
C PRO A 101 11.91 -15.05 -18.63
N ILE A 102 12.46 -14.57 -19.74
CA ILE A 102 12.73 -15.34 -20.94
C ILE A 102 14.23 -15.30 -21.21
N GLY A 103 14.86 -16.46 -21.23
CA GLY A 103 16.26 -16.66 -21.56
C GLY A 103 16.43 -17.59 -22.75
N VAL A 104 17.65 -18.09 -22.96
CA VAL A 104 17.97 -19.06 -24.02
C VAL A 104 17.61 -20.47 -23.53
N PRO A 105 16.67 -21.17 -24.20
CA PRO A 105 16.22 -22.51 -23.75
C PRO A 105 17.12 -23.66 -24.21
N GLY A 106 18.18 -23.41 -24.96
CA GLY A 106 19.05 -24.44 -25.53
C GLY A 106 20.47 -23.95 -25.78
N GLU A 107 21.06 -24.43 -26.90
CA GLU A 107 22.36 -23.96 -27.34
C GLU A 107 22.29 -22.47 -27.67
N GLY A 108 23.34 -21.74 -27.31
CA GLY A 108 23.46 -20.32 -27.62
C GLY A 108 23.95 -20.10 -29.07
N GLY A 109 24.25 -18.85 -29.33
CA GLY A 109 24.80 -18.40 -30.63
C GLY A 109 24.68 -16.89 -30.77
N GLN A 110 25.05 -16.37 -31.91
CA GLN A 110 24.90 -14.95 -32.21
C GLN A 110 23.44 -14.62 -32.51
N VAL A 111 22.92 -13.56 -31.94
CA VAL A 111 21.58 -13.04 -32.24
C VAL A 111 21.62 -12.33 -33.58
N THR A 112 20.85 -12.81 -34.54
CA THR A 112 20.76 -12.24 -35.90
C THR A 112 19.73 -11.12 -35.97
N ALA A 113 18.64 -11.23 -35.23
CA ALA A 113 17.58 -10.23 -35.21
C ALA A 113 16.85 -10.24 -33.89
N VAL A 114 16.42 -9.04 -33.45
CA VAL A 114 15.47 -8.81 -32.36
C VAL A 114 14.23 -8.17 -32.97
N LEU A 115 13.07 -8.77 -32.76
CA LEU A 115 11.83 -8.43 -33.49
C LEU A 115 10.84 -7.63 -32.65
N VAL A 116 11.16 -7.38 -31.37
CA VAL A 116 10.26 -6.71 -30.44
C VAL A 116 10.99 -5.71 -29.56
N GLU A 117 10.26 -4.65 -29.18
CA GLU A 117 10.76 -3.60 -28.31
C GLU A 117 9.98 -3.56 -26.98
N PRO A 118 10.57 -3.00 -25.89
CA PRO A 118 9.85 -2.74 -24.66
C PRO A 118 8.57 -1.90 -24.90
N GLY A 119 7.47 -2.28 -24.24
CA GLY A 119 6.17 -1.65 -24.42
C GLY A 119 5.30 -2.27 -25.51
N GLN A 120 5.82 -3.22 -26.31
CA GLN A 120 5.02 -3.92 -27.34
C GLN A 120 4.24 -5.09 -26.75
N TRP A 121 3.04 -5.31 -27.28
CA TRP A 121 2.25 -6.50 -27.01
C TRP A 121 2.62 -7.62 -27.96
N VAL A 122 2.77 -8.83 -27.43
CA VAL A 122 3.13 -10.03 -28.19
C VAL A 122 2.17 -11.17 -27.90
N GLY A 123 1.93 -12.00 -28.92
CA GLY A 123 1.13 -13.22 -28.80
C GLY A 123 1.95 -14.40 -28.24
N ALA A 124 1.26 -15.43 -27.73
CA ALA A 124 1.91 -16.69 -27.37
C ALA A 124 2.57 -17.34 -28.58
N GLY A 125 3.83 -17.80 -28.46
CA GLY A 125 4.60 -18.36 -29.53
C GLY A 125 5.18 -17.34 -30.52
N GLN A 126 4.92 -16.05 -30.38
CA GLN A 126 5.53 -15.02 -31.22
C GLN A 126 7.04 -14.98 -31.00
N VAL A 127 7.81 -14.88 -32.08
CA VAL A 127 9.27 -14.82 -32.06
C VAL A 127 9.69 -13.44 -31.58
N LEU A 128 10.50 -13.39 -30.52
CA LEU A 128 11.06 -12.17 -29.93
C LEU A 128 12.46 -11.87 -30.48
N ALA A 129 13.30 -12.93 -30.61
CA ALA A 129 14.62 -12.82 -31.17
C ALA A 129 15.00 -14.12 -31.89
N VAL A 130 15.90 -14.04 -32.86
CA VAL A 130 16.40 -15.15 -33.66
C VAL A 130 17.90 -15.27 -33.44
N ILE A 131 18.34 -16.45 -33.02
CA ILE A 131 19.76 -16.85 -32.95
C ILE A 131 20.15 -17.46 -34.28
N ASP A 132 21.40 -17.27 -34.72
CA ASP A 132 21.94 -17.86 -35.93
C ASP A 132 21.75 -19.39 -35.93
N ARG A 133 21.13 -19.88 -36.98
CA ARG A 133 20.79 -21.28 -37.19
C ARG A 133 21.38 -21.87 -38.46
N SER A 134 22.33 -21.16 -39.09
CA SER A 134 22.92 -21.54 -40.36
C SER A 134 23.51 -22.96 -40.34
N VAL A 135 24.24 -23.28 -39.27
CA VAL A 135 24.84 -24.62 -39.07
C VAL A 135 23.77 -25.69 -38.90
N GLN A 136 22.75 -25.42 -38.05
CA GLN A 136 21.68 -26.39 -37.78
C GLN A 136 20.81 -26.66 -39.03
N VAL A 137 20.60 -25.65 -39.88
CA VAL A 137 19.89 -25.81 -41.15
C VAL A 137 20.68 -26.73 -42.07
N GLN A 138 22.01 -26.58 -42.19
CA GLN A 138 22.84 -27.47 -42.99
C GLN A 138 22.88 -28.91 -42.44
N GLN A 139 22.92 -29.06 -41.11
CA GLN A 139 22.82 -30.38 -40.46
C GLN A 139 21.48 -31.07 -40.77
N GLN A 140 20.36 -30.32 -40.73
CA GLN A 140 19.04 -30.85 -41.13
C GLN A 140 19.00 -31.27 -42.59
N ALA A 141 19.58 -30.47 -43.49
CA ALA A 141 19.67 -30.79 -44.91
C ALA A 141 20.47 -32.08 -45.14
N SER A 142 21.63 -32.23 -44.49
CA SER A 142 22.44 -33.44 -44.53
C SER A 142 21.68 -34.66 -44.01
N GLN A 143 20.99 -34.54 -42.87
CA GLN A 143 20.18 -35.66 -42.34
C GLN A 143 18.98 -35.98 -43.22
N GLY A 144 18.39 -34.97 -43.87
CA GLY A 144 17.35 -35.17 -44.89
C GLY A 144 17.84 -35.98 -46.06
N ALA A 145 19.05 -35.73 -46.58
CA ALA A 145 19.68 -36.53 -47.63
C ALA A 145 19.95 -37.97 -47.15
N GLN A 146 20.41 -38.17 -45.90
CA GLN A 146 20.61 -39.49 -45.31
C GLN A 146 19.30 -40.31 -45.27
N ILE A 147 18.15 -39.66 -44.97
CA ILE A 147 16.84 -40.32 -45.04
C ILE A 147 16.53 -40.81 -46.47
N GLN A 148 16.89 -40.08 -47.51
CA GLN A 148 16.66 -40.51 -48.89
C GLN A 148 17.47 -41.77 -49.21
N VAL A 149 18.73 -41.85 -48.75
CA VAL A 149 19.58 -43.04 -48.92
C VAL A 149 18.98 -44.26 -48.23
N THR A 150 18.57 -44.10 -46.95
CA THR A 150 17.96 -45.21 -46.18
C THR A 150 16.62 -45.63 -46.77
N ARG A 151 15.84 -44.70 -47.31
CA ARG A 151 14.57 -45.00 -48.03
C ARG A 151 14.80 -45.78 -49.30
N ALA A 152 15.77 -45.39 -50.13
CA ALA A 152 16.12 -46.13 -51.33
C ALA A 152 16.56 -47.57 -51.00
N ASN A 153 17.32 -47.77 -49.92
CA ASN A 153 17.71 -49.13 -49.50
C ASN A 153 16.49 -49.93 -48.98
N ALA A 154 15.52 -49.32 -48.31
CA ALA A 154 14.30 -50.01 -47.92
C ALA A 154 13.41 -50.37 -49.09
N GLU A 155 13.31 -49.48 -50.07
CA GLU A 155 12.61 -49.79 -51.37
C GLU A 155 13.26 -50.95 -52.15
N LEU A 156 14.61 -50.97 -52.23
CA LEU A 156 15.33 -52.06 -52.82
C LEU A 156 15.08 -53.37 -52.10
N ALA A 157 15.14 -53.36 -50.74
CA ALA A 157 14.86 -54.56 -49.93
C ALA A 157 13.42 -55.05 -50.12
N GLN A 158 12.45 -54.14 -50.18
CA GLN A 158 11.05 -54.45 -50.45
C GLN A 158 10.89 -55.05 -51.87
N ALA A 159 11.47 -54.44 -52.88
CA ALA A 159 11.43 -54.95 -54.26
C ALA A 159 12.07 -56.35 -54.43
N ASN A 160 13.15 -56.60 -53.62
CA ASN A 160 13.77 -57.95 -53.60
C ASN A 160 12.82 -58.99 -52.98
N LEU A 161 12.18 -58.68 -51.89
CA LEU A 161 11.19 -59.51 -51.19
C LEU A 161 10.00 -59.81 -52.14
N ASP A 162 9.45 -58.76 -52.78
CA ASP A 162 8.32 -58.90 -53.74
C ASP A 162 8.63 -59.80 -54.93
N ARG A 163 9.85 -59.68 -55.44
CA ARG A 163 10.31 -60.59 -56.53
C ARG A 163 10.42 -62.03 -56.04
N ALA A 164 10.99 -62.25 -54.84
CA ALA A 164 11.15 -63.59 -54.32
C ALA A 164 9.80 -64.21 -53.92
N LEU A 165 8.84 -63.47 -53.46
CA LEU A 165 7.48 -63.92 -53.16
C LEU A 165 6.77 -64.47 -54.47
N LYS A 166 6.98 -63.80 -55.58
CA LYS A 166 6.43 -64.28 -56.91
C LYS A 166 7.04 -65.60 -57.39
N LEU A 167 8.21 -66.00 -56.86
CA LEU A 167 8.96 -67.15 -57.28
C LEU A 167 8.82 -68.34 -56.32
N VAL A 168 8.43 -68.14 -55.06
CA VAL A 168 8.31 -69.17 -54.03
C VAL A 168 7.25 -70.20 -54.37
N ASP A 169 6.09 -69.78 -54.92
CA ASP A 169 5.00 -70.64 -55.27
C ASP A 169 5.37 -71.59 -56.51
N LYS A 170 6.39 -71.20 -57.26
CA LYS A 170 6.94 -71.97 -58.34
C LYS A 170 8.11 -72.87 -57.96
N GLY A 171 8.45 -72.91 -56.61
CA GLY A 171 9.52 -73.75 -56.07
C GLY A 171 10.95 -73.24 -56.33
N PHE A 172 11.15 -72.06 -56.92
CA PHE A 172 12.49 -71.52 -57.28
C PHE A 172 13.18 -70.80 -56.05
N VAL A 173 12.47 -70.52 -54.95
CA VAL A 173 13.00 -69.85 -53.80
C VAL A 173 12.55 -70.60 -52.55
N SER A 174 13.45 -70.82 -51.57
CA SER A 174 13.11 -71.49 -50.28
C SER A 174 12.34 -70.57 -49.31
N LYS A 175 11.53 -71.18 -48.41
CA LYS A 175 10.85 -70.40 -47.35
C LYS A 175 11.85 -69.67 -46.44
N ALA A 176 13.00 -70.31 -46.14
CA ALA A 176 14.08 -69.69 -45.37
C ALA A 176 14.65 -68.41 -46.02
N ASP A 177 14.75 -68.42 -47.36
CA ASP A 177 15.18 -67.23 -48.14
C ASP A 177 14.13 -66.11 -48.03
N ILE A 178 12.83 -66.42 -48.06
CA ILE A 178 11.76 -65.46 -47.90
C ILE A 178 11.83 -64.82 -46.51
N ASP A 179 12.01 -65.63 -45.48
CA ASP A 179 12.09 -65.14 -44.08
C ASP A 179 13.34 -64.25 -43.92
N ARG A 180 14.47 -64.59 -44.51
CA ARG A 180 15.67 -63.74 -44.55
C ARG A 180 15.44 -62.38 -45.22
N LEU A 181 14.79 -62.44 -46.43
CA LEU A 181 14.47 -61.18 -47.14
C LEU A 181 13.46 -60.32 -46.41
N ARG A 182 12.48 -60.93 -45.74
CA ARG A 182 11.53 -60.21 -44.91
C ARG A 182 12.26 -59.52 -43.73
N ALA A 183 13.14 -60.28 -43.06
CA ALA A 183 13.95 -59.67 -41.97
C ALA A 183 14.83 -58.50 -42.44
N THR A 184 15.43 -58.66 -43.69
CA THR A 184 16.24 -57.61 -44.33
C THR A 184 15.39 -56.36 -44.62
N ARG A 185 14.18 -56.56 -45.21
CA ARG A 185 13.24 -55.45 -45.44
C ARG A 185 12.82 -54.76 -44.15
N ASP A 186 12.50 -55.54 -43.09
CA ASP A 186 12.09 -55.01 -41.82
C ASP A 186 13.22 -54.21 -41.14
N ALA A 187 14.46 -54.69 -41.23
CA ALA A 187 15.65 -53.99 -40.78
C ALA A 187 15.86 -52.67 -41.54
N ALA A 188 15.75 -52.70 -42.90
CA ALA A 188 15.87 -51.48 -43.70
C ALA A 188 14.77 -50.46 -43.41
N ALA A 189 13.53 -50.92 -43.22
CA ALA A 189 12.41 -50.07 -42.81
C ALA A 189 12.63 -49.46 -41.39
N ALA A 190 13.21 -50.22 -40.46
CA ALA A 190 13.59 -49.71 -39.14
C ALA A 190 14.66 -48.63 -39.26
N GLN A 191 15.64 -48.78 -40.17
CA GLN A 191 16.70 -47.78 -40.38
C GLN A 191 16.15 -46.43 -40.89
N VAL A 192 15.11 -46.43 -41.74
CA VAL A 192 14.41 -45.21 -42.17
C VAL A 192 13.77 -44.48 -40.94
N ARG A 193 13.15 -45.25 -40.02
CA ARG A 193 12.57 -44.65 -38.83
C ARG A 193 13.62 -44.03 -37.92
N VAL A 194 14.78 -44.70 -37.74
CA VAL A 194 15.91 -44.15 -36.96
C VAL A 194 16.41 -42.83 -37.58
N ALA A 195 16.66 -42.82 -38.90
CA ALA A 195 17.09 -41.60 -39.58
C ALA A 195 16.06 -40.46 -39.49
N GLY A 196 14.76 -40.78 -39.55
CA GLY A 196 13.68 -39.83 -39.34
C GLY A 196 13.64 -39.25 -37.93
N ALA A 197 13.86 -40.10 -36.92
CA ALA A 197 13.93 -39.66 -35.54
C ALA A 197 15.11 -38.70 -35.29
N GLN A 198 16.28 -38.97 -35.89
CA GLN A 198 17.45 -38.10 -35.84
C GLN A 198 17.17 -36.71 -36.44
N LEU A 199 16.48 -36.65 -37.58
CA LEU A 199 16.04 -35.38 -38.18
C LEU A 199 15.09 -34.63 -37.22
N GLY A 200 14.18 -35.35 -36.57
CA GLY A 200 13.27 -34.74 -35.55
C GLY A 200 14.01 -34.09 -34.40
N VAL A 201 15.11 -34.69 -33.94
CA VAL A 201 15.98 -34.09 -32.90
C VAL A 201 16.60 -32.79 -33.39
N LEU A 202 17.20 -32.79 -34.59
CA LEU A 202 17.82 -31.60 -35.19
C LEU A 202 16.79 -30.45 -35.38
N GLN A 203 15.59 -30.80 -35.81
CA GLN A 203 14.50 -29.83 -35.95
C GLN A 203 14.08 -29.23 -34.62
N ALA A 204 14.02 -30.05 -33.56
CA ALA A 204 13.70 -29.57 -32.22
C ALA A 204 14.79 -28.63 -31.66
N GLN A 205 16.06 -28.95 -31.89
CA GLN A 205 17.20 -28.09 -31.53
C GLN A 205 17.13 -26.75 -32.28
N THR A 206 16.89 -26.75 -33.57
CA THR A 206 16.78 -25.52 -34.38
C THR A 206 15.61 -24.64 -33.95
N ARG A 207 14.45 -25.26 -33.60
CA ARG A 207 13.30 -24.48 -33.08
C ARG A 207 13.64 -23.73 -31.82
N ARG A 208 14.53 -24.25 -30.94
CA ARG A 208 14.98 -23.59 -29.72
C ARG A 208 15.85 -22.35 -29.95
N LEU A 209 16.38 -22.16 -31.19
CA LEU A 209 17.13 -20.95 -31.56
C LEU A 209 16.22 -19.75 -31.86
N ASN A 210 14.92 -19.97 -32.00
CA ASN A 210 13.94 -18.89 -31.93
C ASN A 210 13.53 -18.66 -30.47
N ILE A 211 13.86 -17.52 -29.95
CA ILE A 211 13.37 -17.10 -28.62
C ILE A 211 11.93 -16.64 -28.79
N VAL A 212 11.00 -17.33 -28.18
CA VAL A 212 9.56 -17.09 -28.35
C VAL A 212 8.89 -16.70 -27.03
N ALA A 213 7.81 -15.94 -27.12
CA ALA A 213 6.98 -15.59 -25.99
C ALA A 213 6.23 -16.84 -25.47
N PRO A 214 6.38 -17.24 -24.21
CA PRO A 214 5.70 -18.42 -23.65
C PRO A 214 4.18 -18.22 -23.47
N ALA A 215 3.73 -16.96 -23.39
CA ALA A 215 2.33 -16.58 -23.31
C ALA A 215 2.15 -15.18 -23.93
N ALA A 216 0.91 -14.84 -24.27
CA ALA A 216 0.58 -13.47 -24.66
C ALA A 216 0.80 -12.50 -23.51
N GLY A 217 1.32 -11.30 -23.81
CA GLY A 217 1.62 -10.30 -22.79
C GLY A 217 2.35 -9.07 -23.32
N LEU A 218 2.73 -8.21 -22.38
CA LEU A 218 3.47 -6.99 -22.64
C LEU A 218 4.96 -7.20 -22.39
N VAL A 219 5.82 -6.80 -23.33
CA VAL A 219 7.28 -6.78 -23.13
C VAL A 219 7.63 -5.63 -22.20
N LEU A 220 8.25 -5.93 -21.06
CA LEU A 220 8.66 -4.94 -20.06
C LEU A 220 10.09 -4.47 -20.30
N GLU A 221 10.98 -5.41 -20.59
CA GLU A 221 12.41 -5.16 -20.70
C GLU A 221 13.04 -6.06 -21.77
N ARG A 222 14.00 -5.50 -22.50
CA ARG A 222 14.85 -6.19 -23.49
C ARG A 222 16.31 -5.97 -23.10
N LYS A 223 17.03 -7.07 -22.88
CA LYS A 223 18.46 -7.07 -22.50
C LYS A 223 19.33 -7.74 -23.55
N VAL A 224 18.86 -7.82 -24.78
CA VAL A 224 19.57 -8.46 -25.87
C VAL A 224 19.57 -7.59 -27.11
N GLU A 225 20.74 -7.54 -27.81
CA GLU A 225 20.93 -6.75 -29.01
C GLU A 225 21.31 -7.66 -30.20
N PRO A 226 20.96 -7.25 -31.43
CA PRO A 226 21.47 -7.90 -32.62
C PRO A 226 23.01 -7.90 -32.66
N GLY A 227 23.60 -9.03 -33.05
CA GLY A 227 25.05 -9.21 -33.04
C GLY A 227 25.63 -9.74 -31.71
N GLN A 228 24.89 -9.70 -30.63
CA GLN A 228 25.30 -10.23 -29.33
C GLN A 228 25.37 -11.77 -29.36
N VAL A 229 26.36 -12.35 -28.68
CA VAL A 229 26.41 -13.79 -28.45
C VAL A 229 25.73 -14.13 -27.14
N VAL A 230 24.75 -14.99 -27.19
CA VAL A 230 23.93 -15.42 -26.05
C VAL A 230 23.95 -16.95 -25.90
N GLY A 231 23.76 -17.39 -24.62
CA GLY A 231 23.71 -18.81 -24.27
C GLY A 231 23.00 -19.06 -22.97
N PRO A 232 22.96 -20.29 -22.46
CA PRO A 232 22.27 -20.64 -21.21
C PRO A 232 22.76 -19.82 -20.00
N GLY A 233 24.00 -19.35 -20.03
CA GLY A 233 24.60 -18.50 -18.98
C GLY A 233 24.31 -17.00 -19.13
N SER A 234 23.69 -16.55 -20.20
CA SER A 234 23.42 -15.12 -20.45
C SER A 234 22.28 -14.56 -19.59
N GLY A 235 21.59 -15.40 -18.82
CA GLY A 235 20.50 -14.97 -17.95
C GLY A 235 19.23 -14.61 -18.74
N VAL A 236 18.51 -13.59 -18.21
CA VAL A 236 17.22 -13.16 -18.76
C VAL A 236 17.46 -12.19 -19.92
N LEU A 237 16.95 -12.53 -21.10
CA LEU A 237 17.00 -11.70 -22.31
C LEU A 237 15.80 -10.77 -22.44
N PHE A 238 14.61 -11.26 -22.04
CA PHE A 238 13.38 -10.47 -22.03
C PHE A 238 12.64 -10.68 -20.71
N ARG A 239 11.97 -9.64 -20.26
CA ARG A 239 10.98 -9.71 -19.17
C ARG A 239 9.62 -9.31 -19.72
N MET A 240 8.61 -10.10 -19.44
CA MET A 240 7.25 -9.87 -19.92
C MET A 240 6.25 -9.90 -18.77
N ALA A 241 5.19 -9.11 -18.90
CA ALA A 241 4.00 -9.24 -18.05
C ALA A 241 2.97 -10.12 -18.78
N LYS A 242 2.68 -11.30 -18.22
CA LYS A 242 1.64 -12.19 -18.78
C LYS A 242 0.29 -11.48 -18.80
N GLY A 243 -0.36 -11.40 -19.96
CA GLY A 243 -1.64 -10.71 -20.12
C GLY A 243 -1.63 -9.22 -19.82
N GLY A 244 -0.45 -8.62 -19.60
CA GLY A 244 -0.35 -7.22 -19.13
C GLY A 244 -0.87 -6.98 -17.72
N GLU A 245 -1.18 -8.03 -16.93
CA GLU A 245 -1.70 -7.91 -15.58
C GLU A 245 -0.69 -7.21 -14.67
N MET A 246 -1.14 -6.14 -14.01
CA MET A 246 -0.33 -5.37 -13.06
C MET A 246 -0.77 -5.63 -11.64
N GLU A 247 0.10 -5.34 -10.70
CA GLU A 247 -0.19 -5.36 -9.26
C GLU A 247 0.58 -4.27 -8.53
N MET A 248 0.05 -3.88 -7.39
CA MET A 248 0.82 -3.16 -6.38
C MET A 248 1.16 -4.10 -5.24
N LYS A 249 2.42 -4.10 -4.83
CA LYS A 249 2.91 -4.76 -3.62
C LYS A 249 2.90 -3.73 -2.50
N ALA A 250 1.77 -3.65 -1.79
CA ALA A 250 1.58 -2.73 -0.68
C ALA A 250 2.22 -3.30 0.59
N LEU A 251 3.07 -2.52 1.25
CA LEU A 251 3.72 -2.88 2.51
C LEU A 251 2.86 -2.42 3.67
N LEU A 252 2.60 -3.32 4.62
CA LEU A 252 1.71 -3.10 5.75
C LEU A 252 2.32 -3.67 7.02
N GLY A 253 2.16 -2.94 8.12
CA GLY A 253 2.49 -3.46 9.44
C GLY A 253 1.58 -4.63 9.83
N GLU A 254 2.05 -5.48 10.75
CA GLU A 254 1.36 -6.70 11.19
C GLU A 254 -0.08 -6.43 11.66
N VAL A 255 -0.31 -5.33 12.40
CA VAL A 255 -1.63 -4.94 12.92
C VAL A 255 -2.63 -4.62 11.81
N ASP A 256 -2.18 -3.97 10.74
CA ASP A 256 -3.05 -3.60 9.61
C ASP A 256 -3.21 -4.77 8.65
N LEU A 257 -2.17 -5.61 8.51
CA LEU A 257 -2.25 -6.83 7.72
C LEU A 257 -3.32 -7.80 8.25
N ALA A 258 -3.47 -7.89 9.58
CA ALA A 258 -4.49 -8.73 10.23
C ALA A 258 -5.94 -8.28 9.96
N LYS A 259 -6.14 -7.01 9.55
CA LYS A 259 -7.46 -6.45 9.22
C LYS A 259 -7.84 -6.65 7.75
N ILE A 260 -6.90 -7.13 6.92
CA ILE A 260 -7.08 -7.26 5.47
C ILE A 260 -7.29 -8.72 5.10
N SER A 261 -8.23 -8.95 4.21
CA SER A 261 -8.47 -10.26 3.61
C SER A 261 -8.48 -10.18 2.08
N GLN A 262 -8.34 -11.32 1.44
CA GLN A 262 -8.49 -11.44 0.00
C GLN A 262 -9.89 -11.00 -0.44
N GLY A 263 -9.98 -10.28 -1.55
CA GLY A 263 -11.23 -9.78 -2.11
C GLY A 263 -11.56 -8.34 -1.70
N ILE A 264 -10.81 -7.74 -0.78
CA ILE A 264 -11.03 -6.36 -0.36
C ILE A 264 -10.66 -5.39 -1.49
N SER A 265 -11.52 -4.39 -1.72
CA SER A 265 -11.29 -3.33 -2.70
C SER A 265 -10.22 -2.35 -2.22
N ALA A 266 -9.41 -1.90 -3.14
CA ALA A 266 -8.41 -0.89 -2.90
C ALA A 266 -8.37 0.13 -4.04
N SER A 267 -7.93 1.33 -3.75
CA SER A 267 -7.66 2.38 -4.72
C SER A 267 -6.16 2.67 -4.73
N VAL A 268 -5.52 2.57 -5.89
CA VAL A 268 -4.07 2.72 -6.04
C VAL A 268 -3.76 3.95 -6.87
N THR A 269 -2.92 4.83 -6.35
CA THR A 269 -2.49 6.05 -7.03
C THR A 269 -0.96 6.02 -7.19
N PRO A 270 -0.44 5.91 -8.43
CA PRO A 270 1.00 5.99 -8.68
C PRO A 270 1.56 7.35 -8.24
N VAL A 271 2.80 7.37 -7.78
CA VAL A 271 3.46 8.61 -7.42
C VAL A 271 3.67 9.48 -8.68
N GLY A 272 3.22 10.72 -8.60
CA GLY A 272 3.27 11.66 -9.73
C GLY A 272 2.08 11.58 -10.70
N ALA A 273 1.12 10.66 -10.49
CA ALA A 273 -0.14 10.63 -11.22
C ALA A 273 -1.27 11.24 -10.37
N SER A 274 -2.23 11.87 -11.03
CA SER A 274 -3.49 12.33 -10.41
C SER A 274 -4.60 11.30 -10.50
N THR A 275 -4.42 10.27 -11.33
CA THR A 275 -5.40 9.22 -11.59
C THR A 275 -5.27 8.11 -10.57
N SER A 276 -6.40 7.69 -9.99
CA SER A 276 -6.48 6.59 -9.07
C SER A 276 -7.07 5.35 -9.76
N PHE A 277 -6.45 4.20 -9.58
CA PHE A 277 -6.84 2.94 -10.20
C PHE A 277 -7.54 2.04 -9.20
N ALA A 278 -8.73 1.59 -9.52
CA ALA A 278 -9.43 0.60 -8.72
C ALA A 278 -8.73 -0.76 -8.83
N GLY A 279 -8.51 -1.38 -7.67
CA GLY A 279 -7.90 -2.69 -7.56
C GLY A 279 -8.55 -3.53 -6.48
N GLN A 280 -8.12 -4.77 -6.36
CA GLN A 280 -8.60 -5.72 -5.37
C GLN A 280 -7.42 -6.48 -4.76
N VAL A 281 -7.41 -6.65 -3.45
CA VAL A 281 -6.43 -7.50 -2.77
C VAL A 281 -6.66 -8.94 -3.21
N TRP A 282 -5.73 -9.51 -3.96
CA TRP A 282 -5.83 -10.88 -4.44
C TRP A 282 -4.98 -11.86 -3.62
N GLN A 283 -4.00 -11.34 -2.87
CA GLN A 283 -3.16 -12.13 -1.98
C GLN A 283 -2.67 -11.26 -0.82
N VAL A 284 -2.72 -11.82 0.38
CA VAL A 284 -2.07 -11.30 1.58
C VAL A 284 -0.91 -12.23 1.88
N SER A 285 0.27 -11.68 2.14
CA SER A 285 1.46 -12.50 2.47
C SER A 285 1.22 -13.35 3.72
N PRO A 286 1.47 -14.66 3.67
CA PRO A 286 1.41 -15.50 4.86
C PRO A 286 2.61 -15.31 5.78
N VAL A 287 3.65 -14.59 5.35
CA VAL A 287 4.89 -14.36 6.07
C VAL A 287 5.05 -12.86 6.31
N VAL A 288 5.44 -12.51 7.52
CA VAL A 288 5.84 -11.16 7.93
C VAL A 288 7.35 -11.16 8.08
N ASP A 289 8.01 -10.15 7.54
CA ASP A 289 9.44 -9.97 7.68
C ASP A 289 9.78 -9.68 9.16
N PRO A 290 10.63 -10.51 9.81
CA PRO A 290 10.90 -10.38 11.25
C PRO A 290 11.69 -9.13 11.62
N VAL A 291 12.40 -8.52 10.66
CA VAL A 291 13.22 -7.31 10.89
C VAL A 291 12.37 -6.05 10.78
N THR A 292 11.61 -5.94 9.70
CA THR A 292 10.77 -4.77 9.43
C THR A 292 9.38 -4.87 10.06
N ARG A 293 8.94 -6.07 10.49
CA ARG A 293 7.59 -6.39 10.96
C ARG A 293 6.50 -5.99 9.97
N GLN A 294 6.82 -6.08 8.70
CA GLN A 294 5.90 -5.76 7.61
C GLN A 294 5.57 -7.01 6.80
N GLY A 295 4.35 -7.07 6.35
CA GLY A 295 3.89 -8.03 5.35
C GLY A 295 3.43 -7.33 4.09
N THR A 296 3.22 -8.09 3.02
CA THR A 296 2.83 -7.55 1.72
C THR A 296 1.39 -7.92 1.41
N ALA A 297 0.55 -6.93 1.14
CA ALA A 297 -0.73 -7.13 0.47
C ALA A 297 -0.55 -6.85 -1.03
N ARG A 298 -0.93 -7.83 -1.87
CA ARG A 298 -0.82 -7.72 -3.33
C ARG A 298 -2.17 -7.32 -3.90
N ILE A 299 -2.23 -6.15 -4.53
CA ILE A 299 -3.44 -5.56 -5.08
C ILE A 299 -3.39 -5.72 -6.59
N ALA A 300 -4.32 -6.50 -7.15
CA ALA A 300 -4.45 -6.69 -8.60
C ALA A 300 -5.01 -5.42 -9.24
N LEU A 301 -4.41 -5.03 -10.37
CA LEU A 301 -4.77 -3.84 -11.13
C LEU A 301 -4.98 -4.23 -12.60
N ALA A 302 -5.94 -3.60 -13.25
CA ALA A 302 -6.07 -3.67 -14.69
C ALA A 302 -4.88 -2.94 -15.34
N TYR A 303 -4.52 -3.36 -16.56
CA TYR A 303 -3.46 -2.70 -17.31
C TYR A 303 -3.79 -1.22 -17.59
N SER A 304 -2.82 -0.37 -17.30
CA SER A 304 -2.77 1.02 -17.77
C SER A 304 -1.32 1.40 -18.08
N PRO A 305 -1.05 2.21 -19.10
CA PRO A 305 0.29 2.72 -19.41
C PRO A 305 0.92 3.53 -18.27
N GLU A 306 0.11 4.07 -17.36
CA GLU A 306 0.55 4.82 -16.18
C GLU A 306 1.07 3.89 -15.07
N LEU A 307 0.67 2.62 -15.07
CA LEU A 307 1.09 1.60 -14.11
C LEU A 307 2.41 0.98 -14.54
N ARG A 308 3.51 1.69 -14.30
CA ARG A 308 4.85 1.23 -14.72
C ARG A 308 5.46 0.32 -13.66
N PRO A 309 5.78 -0.95 -13.98
CA PRO A 309 6.52 -1.83 -13.07
C PRO A 309 7.83 -1.19 -12.59
N GLY A 310 8.12 -1.31 -11.30
CA GLY A 310 9.25 -0.63 -10.65
C GLY A 310 8.92 0.74 -10.06
N GLY A 311 7.79 1.36 -10.44
CA GLY A 311 7.33 2.63 -9.87
C GLY A 311 6.77 2.45 -8.45
N PHE A 312 6.67 3.55 -7.70
CA PHE A 312 6.01 3.60 -6.40
C PHE A 312 4.56 4.05 -6.52
N ALA A 313 3.73 3.56 -5.62
CA ALA A 313 2.32 3.94 -5.53
C ALA A 313 1.86 3.96 -4.08
N ASN A 314 0.79 4.74 -3.83
CA ASN A 314 0.04 4.71 -2.59
C ASN A 314 -1.28 3.98 -2.82
N ALA A 315 -1.72 3.21 -1.84
CA ALA A 315 -2.98 2.52 -1.85
C ALA A 315 -3.84 2.91 -0.66
N VAL A 316 -5.13 3.09 -0.90
CA VAL A 316 -6.16 3.17 0.12
C VAL A 316 -6.95 1.87 0.07
N ILE A 317 -6.79 1.01 1.08
CA ILE A 317 -7.42 -0.30 1.17
C ILE A 317 -8.65 -0.16 2.08
N LYS A 318 -9.81 -0.60 1.61
CA LYS A 318 -11.06 -0.54 2.37
C LYS A 318 -11.09 -1.68 3.38
N ALA A 319 -10.63 -1.43 4.61
CA ALA A 319 -10.60 -2.44 5.66
C ALA A 319 -11.91 -2.43 6.44
N GLY A 320 -12.55 -3.58 6.53
CA GLY A 320 -13.69 -3.85 7.41
C GLY A 320 -14.78 -2.78 7.48
N THR A 321 -15.99 -3.22 7.74
CA THR A 321 -17.13 -2.32 8.00
C THR A 321 -17.49 -2.44 9.47
N VAL A 322 -17.53 -1.32 10.19
CA VAL A 322 -17.97 -1.28 11.57
C VAL A 322 -19.27 -0.49 11.63
N VAL A 323 -20.32 -1.10 12.17
CA VAL A 323 -21.57 -0.39 12.48
C VAL A 323 -21.45 0.12 13.90
N ALA A 324 -21.30 1.42 14.05
CA ALA A 324 -21.09 2.05 15.35
C ALA A 324 -21.73 3.45 15.42
N PRO A 325 -22.08 3.92 16.60
CA PRO A 325 -22.44 5.31 16.81
C PRO A 325 -21.27 6.22 16.47
N MET A 326 -21.54 7.30 15.74
CA MET A 326 -20.53 8.32 15.42
C MET A 326 -20.78 9.59 16.21
N LEU A 327 -19.76 10.07 16.90
CA LEU A 327 -19.82 11.27 17.71
C LEU A 327 -18.85 12.33 17.15
N PRO A 328 -19.23 13.61 17.17
CA PRO A 328 -18.28 14.68 16.93
C PRO A 328 -17.18 14.63 17.98
N GLU A 329 -15.98 15.00 17.60
CA GLU A 329 -14.79 14.98 18.48
C GLU A 329 -15.01 15.77 19.78
N SER A 330 -15.79 16.86 19.71
CA SER A 330 -16.16 17.69 20.87
C SER A 330 -17.02 16.99 21.93
N ALA A 331 -17.64 15.84 21.59
CA ALA A 331 -18.44 15.05 22.53
C ALA A 331 -17.62 13.98 23.27
N VAL A 332 -16.43 13.64 22.76
CA VAL A 332 -15.53 12.66 23.37
C VAL A 332 -14.56 13.35 24.30
N LEU A 333 -14.64 13.03 25.59
CA LEU A 333 -13.78 13.56 26.62
C LEU A 333 -12.83 12.47 27.10
N SER A 334 -11.67 12.88 27.62
CA SER A 334 -10.68 11.95 28.15
C SER A 334 -10.14 12.44 29.49
N ASP A 335 -9.95 11.52 30.43
CA ASP A 335 -9.33 11.75 31.73
C ASP A 335 -8.30 10.64 32.04
N ALA A 336 -7.78 10.65 33.29
CA ALA A 336 -6.83 9.64 33.73
C ALA A 336 -7.40 8.19 33.75
N LYS A 337 -8.74 8.03 33.71
CA LYS A 337 -9.43 6.73 33.67
C LYS A 337 -9.74 6.26 32.24
N GLY A 338 -9.61 7.13 31.23
CA GLY A 338 -9.87 6.80 29.84
C GLY A 338 -10.86 7.74 29.16
N SER A 339 -11.36 7.34 27.99
CA SER A 339 -12.31 8.12 27.21
C SER A 339 -13.75 7.91 27.70
N TYR A 340 -14.51 9.00 27.77
CA TYR A 340 -15.89 8.98 28.25
C TYR A 340 -16.75 10.02 27.51
N VAL A 341 -18.05 9.88 27.64
CA VAL A 341 -19.04 10.85 27.19
C VAL A 341 -20.03 11.14 28.29
N TYR A 342 -20.72 12.26 28.21
CA TYR A 342 -21.87 12.56 29.04
C TYR A 342 -23.16 12.18 28.32
N VAL A 343 -23.92 11.29 28.96
CA VAL A 343 -25.23 10.84 28.50
C VAL A 343 -26.31 11.49 29.37
N ILE A 344 -27.39 11.92 28.76
CA ILE A 344 -28.52 12.48 29.50
C ILE A 344 -29.47 11.34 29.85
N GLY A 345 -29.52 11.01 31.16
CA GLY A 345 -30.36 9.98 31.71
C GLY A 345 -31.79 10.46 32.02
N LYS A 346 -32.51 9.66 32.81
CA LYS A 346 -33.87 10.00 33.25
C LYS A 346 -33.84 11.23 34.14
N GLY A 347 -34.77 12.19 33.95
CA GLY A 347 -34.84 13.44 34.70
C GLY A 347 -33.82 14.48 34.25
N ASN A 348 -33.32 14.42 33.00
CA ASN A 348 -32.31 15.33 32.44
C ASN A 348 -30.98 15.39 33.19
N LYS A 349 -30.67 14.38 34.00
CA LYS A 349 -29.40 14.30 34.72
C LYS A 349 -28.28 13.80 33.88
N VAL A 350 -27.11 14.42 33.97
CA VAL A 350 -25.91 14.06 33.21
C VAL A 350 -25.23 12.88 33.91
N GLU A 351 -25.04 11.81 33.16
CA GLU A 351 -24.33 10.59 33.58
C GLU A 351 -23.03 10.45 32.79
N ARG A 352 -21.89 10.26 33.50
CA ARG A 352 -20.63 9.91 32.88
C ARG A 352 -20.67 8.45 32.43
N ARG A 353 -20.40 8.19 31.14
CA ARG A 353 -20.32 6.84 30.59
C ARG A 353 -18.99 6.61 29.88
N GLU A 354 -18.31 5.57 30.32
CA GLU A 354 -17.05 5.16 29.71
C GLU A 354 -17.30 4.57 28.31
N ILE A 355 -16.46 4.94 27.38
CA ILE A 355 -16.55 4.51 25.99
C ILE A 355 -15.21 3.97 25.50
N LYS A 356 -15.29 3.12 24.46
CA LYS A 356 -14.12 2.70 23.70
C LYS A 356 -14.18 3.41 22.34
N PRO A 357 -13.36 4.46 22.14
CA PRO A 357 -13.25 5.10 20.83
C PRO A 357 -12.61 4.12 19.83
N GLY A 358 -13.07 4.15 18.61
CA GLY A 358 -12.56 3.38 17.49
C GLY A 358 -11.94 4.28 16.42
N LEU A 359 -12.41 4.13 15.17
CA LEU A 359 -11.90 4.87 14.04
C LEU A 359 -12.29 6.37 14.12
N VAL A 360 -11.32 7.24 13.92
CA VAL A 360 -11.53 8.67 13.74
C VAL A 360 -11.64 8.98 12.25
N THR A 361 -12.67 9.70 11.86
CA THR A 361 -12.94 10.11 10.46
C THR A 361 -13.25 11.60 10.40
N ASP A 362 -13.29 12.17 9.21
CA ASP A 362 -13.68 13.59 9.01
C ASP A 362 -15.08 13.92 9.55
N LYS A 363 -15.94 12.91 9.74
CA LYS A 363 -17.30 13.05 10.27
C LYS A 363 -17.38 12.89 11.80
N GLY A 364 -16.29 12.49 12.46
CA GLY A 364 -16.21 12.29 13.90
C GLY A 364 -15.54 10.96 14.28
N THR A 365 -15.66 10.62 15.55
CA THR A 365 -15.10 9.41 16.17
C THR A 365 -16.17 8.32 16.29
N ALA A 366 -15.89 7.14 15.73
CA ALA A 366 -16.71 5.95 15.91
C ALA A 366 -16.56 5.40 17.32
N ILE A 367 -17.64 5.02 17.97
CA ILE A 367 -17.61 4.43 19.32
C ILE A 367 -17.90 2.94 19.22
N ILE A 368 -16.86 2.13 19.42
CA ILE A 368 -16.95 0.67 19.29
C ILE A 368 -17.43 -0.05 20.54
N GLY A 369 -17.59 0.68 21.65
CA GLY A 369 -18.11 0.12 22.90
C GLY A 369 -18.57 1.19 23.87
N GLY A 370 -19.57 0.87 24.69
CA GLY A 370 -20.14 1.78 25.71
C GLY A 370 -21.41 2.52 25.28
N LEU A 371 -21.75 2.54 23.96
CA LEU A 371 -22.95 3.16 23.43
C LEU A 371 -23.68 2.23 22.47
N THR A 372 -25.01 2.36 22.40
CA THR A 372 -25.91 1.63 21.47
C THR A 372 -26.40 2.51 20.32
N GLY A 373 -26.22 3.84 20.41
CA GLY A 373 -26.58 4.80 19.37
C GLY A 373 -27.95 5.49 19.59
N GLY A 374 -28.76 5.00 20.53
CA GLY A 374 -30.04 5.62 20.90
C GLY A 374 -29.97 6.60 22.04
N GLU A 375 -28.81 6.75 22.67
CA GLU A 375 -28.60 7.62 23.81
C GLU A 375 -28.56 9.10 23.41
N ARG A 376 -29.05 9.94 24.32
CA ARG A 376 -28.89 11.40 24.21
C ARG A 376 -27.54 11.81 24.79
N ILE A 377 -26.66 12.32 23.95
CA ILE A 377 -25.25 12.61 24.30
C ILE A 377 -25.00 14.09 24.21
N VAL A 378 -24.26 14.63 25.15
CA VAL A 378 -23.83 16.04 25.16
C VAL A 378 -22.74 16.22 24.09
N ALA A 379 -23.06 17.00 23.04
CA ALA A 379 -22.17 17.22 21.90
C ALA A 379 -21.15 18.33 22.13
N ARG A 380 -21.50 19.33 22.97
CA ARG A 380 -20.63 20.48 23.32
C ARG A 380 -20.79 20.84 24.77
N SER A 381 -19.78 21.49 25.30
CA SER A 381 -19.75 22.00 26.72
C SER A 381 -19.68 20.91 27.80
N GLY A 382 -19.43 19.64 27.41
CA GLY A 382 -19.29 18.56 28.39
C GLY A 382 -18.18 18.77 29.42
N ALA A 383 -17.11 19.48 29.06
CA ALA A 383 -16.00 19.78 29.97
C ALA A 383 -16.41 20.67 31.19
N PHE A 384 -17.54 21.36 31.11
CA PHE A 384 -18.05 22.24 32.18
C PHE A 384 -19.15 21.59 33.02
N LEU A 385 -19.48 20.32 32.75
CA LEU A 385 -20.51 19.57 33.44
C LEU A 385 -19.93 18.68 34.53
N ALA A 386 -20.63 18.62 35.67
CA ALA A 386 -20.35 17.65 36.72
C ALA A 386 -21.37 16.49 36.67
N PRO A 387 -20.97 15.24 36.97
CA PRO A 387 -21.88 14.12 37.06
C PRO A 387 -23.02 14.38 38.06
N GLY A 388 -24.27 14.15 37.63
CA GLY A 388 -25.48 14.37 38.47
C GLY A 388 -26.10 15.78 38.35
N GLN A 389 -25.53 16.67 37.57
CA GLN A 389 -26.06 18.01 37.28
C GLN A 389 -27.28 17.90 36.36
N GLU A 390 -28.33 18.72 36.62
CA GLU A 390 -29.54 18.82 35.77
C GLU A 390 -29.34 19.83 34.63
#